data_db8519aaf23a20e830bbf112886f4d74
#
_entry.id   db8519aaf23a20e830bbf112886f4d74
#
_cell.length_a   1.000
_cell.length_b   1.000
_cell.length_c   1.000
_cell.angle_alpha   90.00
_cell.angle_beta   90.00
_cell.angle_gamma   90.00
#
_symmetry.space_group_name_H-M   'P 1'
#
loop_
_entity.id
_entity.type
_entity.pdbx_description
1 polymer ?
#
loop_
_entity_poly.entity_id
_entity_poly.type
_entity_poly.pdbx_seq_one_letter_code
_entity_poly.pdbx_strand_id
1 'polypeptide(L)'
;MKKIKRYLQQQGWYLESKSLYDGKATLLEGKMNLKKTVVCLIVCITFFSCDKFLEESPRDKLPEDEVYNNISDVYLNAVASLYTYIGGYSDSQGLQGTGRGVYDLNTFTTDEAIIPTRGGDWYDGGFWQGLFLHQWGIENDAVQATWEYLYKVVMLSNKSLERIDKFSATHTDAELPAYRAEVRAMRAMYYYYLMDLFGRVPLVLTSSPSMKDVVQSERKTIFDFVFKELQESAPLLAEVHSNQSGPYYGRITRPVVVFLLAKLALNAEVYTDNDWTDGQRPDGKNLFFEVDGNRLNAWQTVIAYCDQLQEMGYRLEPDYKNNFAVFNEPSVENIFTIPMNKTLYTNQMQYLFRSRHYNHAKAYGLSGENGPSATIEVLETFGYETAQQDPRFDICYFAGVVYDLKGNIVRLDDGTVLEYLPWKVELDISNTPYEQTAGARMKKYEVDETATKDGKLMENDIVLFRYADVLLMKSEAKIRNGEDGDAELNEVRGRVNASSRTATLENILAERQLELAWEGWRRQDLIRFGAFTRAYSSRPQLPAENNGYTTVFPIPEKIRVMNTKLEQNPGY
;
A
#
# COMPACT_ATOMS: atom_id res chain seq x y z
N MET A 1 1.78 -35.68 17.16
CA MET A 1 0.51 -35.96 17.87
C MET A 1 0.65 -36.14 19.40
N LYS A 2 1.69 -36.80 19.96
CA LYS A 2 1.84 -36.94 21.43
C LYS A 2 2.12 -35.62 22.20
N LYS A 3 2.76 -34.61 21.58
CA LYS A 3 3.02 -33.29 22.23
C LYS A 3 1.77 -32.38 22.27
N ILE A 4 0.92 -32.49 21.29
CA ILE A 4 -0.35 -31.71 21.23
C ILE A 4 -1.36 -32.23 22.27
N LYS A 5 -1.43 -33.54 22.48
CA LYS A 5 -2.29 -34.13 23.54
C LYS A 5 -1.90 -33.68 24.97
N ARG A 6 -0.58 -33.49 25.24
CA ARG A 6 -0.15 -33.00 26.56
C ARG A 6 -0.47 -31.51 26.79
N TYR A 7 -0.47 -30.70 25.75
CA TYR A 7 -0.79 -29.28 25.85
C TYR A 7 -2.30 -29.04 26.11
N LEU A 8 -3.15 -29.85 25.47
CA LEU A 8 -4.62 -29.77 25.64
C LEU A 8 -5.11 -30.32 27.00
N GLN A 9 -4.38 -31.27 27.61
CA GLN A 9 -4.68 -31.75 28.95
C GLN A 9 -4.32 -30.77 30.08
N GLN A 10 -3.36 -29.88 29.85
CA GLN A 10 -3.01 -28.82 30.83
C GLN A 10 -3.97 -27.62 30.79
N GLN A 11 -4.82 -27.51 29.78
CA GLN A 11 -5.79 -26.42 29.61
C GLN A 11 -7.24 -26.80 29.99
N GLY A 12 -7.47 -27.99 30.58
CA GLY A 12 -8.78 -28.36 31.08
C GLY A 12 -9.87 -28.67 30.05
N TRP A 13 -9.53 -28.89 28.77
CA TRP A 13 -10.47 -29.11 27.68
C TRP A 13 -10.44 -30.54 27.19
N TYR A 14 -10.79 -31.54 28.02
CA TYR A 14 -11.12 -32.88 27.55
C TYR A 14 -12.14 -33.52 28.45
N LEU A 15 -13.40 -33.57 28.01
CA LEU A 15 -14.44 -34.41 28.60
C LEU A 15 -14.50 -35.72 27.82
N GLU A 16 -14.20 -36.84 28.48
CA GLU A 16 -14.43 -38.18 27.94
C GLU A 16 -15.92 -38.46 27.88
N SER A 17 -16.44 -38.75 26.70
CA SER A 17 -17.77 -39.35 26.54
C SER A 17 -17.69 -40.85 26.80
N LYS A 18 -18.24 -41.30 27.91
CA LYS A 18 -18.61 -42.73 28.08
C LYS A 18 -20.10 -42.92 27.72
N SER A 19 -20.32 -43.74 26.74
CA SER A 19 -21.60 -44.32 26.33
C SER A 19 -22.15 -45.21 27.43
N LEU A 20 -23.41 -45.04 27.77
CA LEU A 20 -24.23 -46.04 28.43
C LEU A 20 -25.60 -46.14 27.74
N TYR A 21 -25.71 -47.10 26.88
CA TYR A 21 -26.98 -47.75 26.56
C TYR A 21 -27.10 -48.98 27.45
N ASP A 22 -28.14 -49.08 28.31
CA ASP A 22 -28.97 -50.26 28.42
C ASP A 22 -30.26 -49.95 29.19
N GLY A 23 -31.33 -50.51 28.67
CA GLY A 23 -32.69 -50.22 29.02
C GLY A 23 -33.20 -50.99 30.22
N LYS A 24 -34.31 -50.53 30.73
CA LYS A 24 -35.56 -51.26 31.04
C LYS A 24 -36.56 -50.32 31.66
N ALA A 25 -37.72 -50.24 31.06
CA ALA A 25 -38.90 -49.60 31.62
C ALA A 25 -39.53 -50.50 32.70
N THR A 26 -39.84 -49.95 33.86
CA THR A 26 -40.84 -50.49 34.76
C THR A 26 -41.68 -49.35 35.32
N LEU A 27 -42.97 -49.43 35.01
CA LEU A 27 -44.04 -48.65 35.66
C LEU A 27 -44.10 -48.95 37.16
N LEU A 28 -44.13 -47.91 37.96
CA LEU A 28 -44.64 -47.99 39.37
C LEU A 28 -45.45 -46.74 39.69
N GLU A 29 -46.77 -46.99 39.83
CA GLU A 29 -47.71 -46.08 40.49
C GLU A 29 -47.31 -45.86 41.97
N GLY A 30 -47.42 -44.64 42.45
CA GLY A 30 -47.17 -44.38 43.86
C GLY A 30 -47.31 -42.94 44.32
N LYS A 31 -48.46 -42.57 44.85
CA LYS A 31 -48.81 -41.50 45.79
C LYS A 31 -47.82 -40.31 45.94
N MET A 32 -48.23 -39.19 45.43
CA MET A 32 -47.56 -37.90 45.55
C MET A 32 -47.43 -37.43 47.03
N ASN A 33 -46.24 -37.40 47.56
CA ASN A 33 -45.95 -37.00 48.92
C ASN A 33 -45.74 -35.47 48.97
N LEU A 34 -46.48 -34.77 49.84
CA LEU A 34 -46.49 -33.32 50.01
C LEU A 34 -45.07 -32.68 50.07
N LYS A 35 -44.09 -33.41 50.59
CA LYS A 35 -42.69 -33.02 50.63
C LYS A 35 -42.04 -32.94 49.26
N LYS A 36 -42.45 -33.73 48.29
CA LYS A 36 -41.92 -33.68 46.88
C LYS A 36 -42.49 -32.48 46.10
N THR A 37 -43.72 -32.07 46.37
CA THR A 37 -44.35 -30.90 45.76
C THR A 37 -43.70 -29.61 46.23
N VAL A 38 -43.32 -29.50 47.50
CA VAL A 38 -42.60 -28.34 48.05
C VAL A 38 -41.16 -28.25 47.49
N VAL A 39 -40.48 -29.37 47.28
CA VAL A 39 -39.14 -29.40 46.66
C VAL A 39 -39.22 -29.02 45.16
N CYS A 40 -40.24 -29.47 44.43
CA CYS A 40 -40.46 -29.03 43.04
C CYS A 40 -40.79 -27.52 42.96
N LEU A 41 -41.55 -26.98 43.91
CA LEU A 41 -41.88 -25.55 43.92
C LEU A 41 -40.65 -24.71 44.25
N ILE A 42 -39.75 -25.15 45.16
CA ILE A 42 -38.50 -24.49 45.47
C ILE A 42 -37.53 -24.55 44.25
N VAL A 43 -37.46 -25.66 43.53
CA VAL A 43 -36.65 -25.81 42.33
C VAL A 43 -37.19 -24.93 41.19
N CYS A 44 -38.51 -24.76 41.04
CA CYS A 44 -39.10 -23.84 40.03
C CYS A 44 -38.84 -22.35 40.37
N ILE A 45 -38.76 -21.99 41.67
CA ILE A 45 -38.46 -20.59 42.06
C ILE A 45 -36.98 -20.22 41.80
N THR A 46 -36.09 -21.23 41.80
CA THR A 46 -34.66 -20.97 41.44
C THR A 46 -34.39 -20.79 39.95
N PHE A 47 -35.36 -21.09 39.09
CA PHE A 47 -35.25 -20.84 37.64
C PHE A 47 -35.73 -19.44 37.20
N PHE A 48 -36.25 -18.60 38.07
CA PHE A 48 -36.59 -17.19 37.79
C PHE A 48 -35.58 -16.22 38.36
N SER A 49 -34.31 -16.58 38.45
CA SER A 49 -33.28 -15.69 38.92
C SER A 49 -32.36 -15.27 37.79
N CYS A 50 -32.53 -14.03 37.36
CA CYS A 50 -31.54 -13.14 36.76
C CYS A 50 -30.97 -13.54 35.40
N ASP A 51 -31.67 -13.21 34.35
CA ASP A 51 -31.03 -13.01 33.03
C ASP A 51 -29.94 -11.90 33.09
N LYS A 52 -30.02 -10.98 34.04
CA LYS A 52 -29.00 -9.93 34.24
C LYS A 52 -27.73 -10.39 34.99
N PHE A 53 -27.69 -11.61 35.57
CA PHE A 53 -26.50 -12.10 36.29
C PHE A 53 -25.57 -12.94 35.39
N LEU A 54 -25.99 -13.23 34.15
CA LEU A 54 -25.21 -13.95 33.13
C LEU A 54 -24.69 -13.04 32.03
N GLU A 55 -24.91 -11.73 32.07
CA GLU A 55 -24.15 -10.77 31.32
C GLU A 55 -22.76 -10.64 31.95
N GLU A 56 -21.83 -11.52 31.55
CA GLU A 56 -20.40 -11.29 31.76
C GLU A 56 -20.02 -10.03 30.96
N SER A 57 -20.05 -8.88 31.63
CA SER A 57 -19.31 -7.74 31.10
C SER A 57 -17.82 -8.09 31.28
N PRO A 58 -17.07 -8.30 30.20
CA PRO A 58 -15.63 -8.58 30.30
C PRO A 58 -14.98 -7.41 31.05
N ARG A 59 -14.40 -7.66 32.22
CA ARG A 59 -13.73 -6.63 33.04
C ARG A 59 -12.51 -6.01 32.35
N ASP A 60 -12.09 -6.59 31.22
CA ASP A 60 -10.92 -6.20 30.45
C ASP A 60 -11.26 -5.43 29.18
N LYS A 61 -12.54 -5.15 28.89
CA LYS A 61 -12.99 -4.34 27.75
C LYS A 61 -13.94 -3.27 28.25
N LEU A 62 -13.58 -2.02 28.03
CA LEU A 62 -14.51 -0.91 28.24
C LEU A 62 -15.75 -1.14 27.36
N PRO A 63 -16.97 -0.93 27.89
CA PRO A 63 -18.17 -0.90 27.05
C PRO A 63 -17.98 0.10 25.93
N GLU A 64 -18.48 -0.23 24.75
CA GLU A 64 -18.29 0.58 23.55
C GLU A 64 -18.78 2.03 23.73
N ASP A 65 -19.84 2.23 24.53
CA ASP A 65 -20.38 3.54 24.84
C ASP A 65 -19.46 4.36 25.78
N GLU A 66 -18.51 3.72 26.48
CA GLU A 66 -17.51 4.38 27.31
C GLU A 66 -16.22 4.77 26.54
N VAL A 67 -16.08 4.32 25.30
CA VAL A 67 -14.91 4.60 24.43
C VAL A 67 -15.08 5.88 23.62
N TYR A 68 -16.32 6.39 23.47
CA TYR A 68 -16.65 7.55 22.62
C TYR A 68 -17.44 8.59 23.42
N ASN A 69 -16.83 9.11 24.52
CA ASN A 69 -17.52 10.04 25.43
C ASN A 69 -17.46 11.50 24.99
N ASN A 70 -16.50 11.85 24.16
CA ASN A 70 -16.27 13.21 23.69
C ASN A 70 -15.57 13.21 22.33
N ILE A 71 -15.46 14.39 21.72
CA ILE A 71 -14.89 14.56 20.37
C ILE A 71 -13.42 14.10 20.28
N SER A 72 -12.63 14.22 21.34
CA SER A 72 -11.23 13.74 21.37
C SER A 72 -11.17 12.22 21.33
N ASP A 73 -12.06 11.52 22.03
CA ASP A 73 -12.17 10.06 21.99
C ASP A 73 -12.60 9.58 20.59
N VAL A 74 -13.52 10.30 19.95
CA VAL A 74 -13.91 10.03 18.55
C VAL A 74 -12.70 10.16 17.63
N TYR A 75 -11.93 11.24 17.76
CA TYR A 75 -10.72 11.42 16.97
C TYR A 75 -9.72 10.28 17.18
N LEU A 76 -9.35 9.98 18.42
CA LEU A 76 -8.34 8.97 18.73
C LEU A 76 -8.74 7.57 18.26
N ASN A 77 -9.99 7.17 18.50
CA ASN A 77 -10.43 5.79 18.31
C ASN A 77 -11.03 5.53 16.90
N ALA A 78 -11.63 6.53 16.26
CA ALA A 78 -12.26 6.35 14.95
C ALA A 78 -11.43 6.94 13.80
N VAL A 79 -10.54 7.91 14.05
CA VAL A 79 -9.75 8.57 12.98
C VAL A 79 -8.27 8.20 13.11
N ALA A 80 -7.62 8.62 14.21
CA ALA A 80 -6.18 8.49 14.36
C ALA A 80 -5.70 7.02 14.32
N SER A 81 -6.49 6.09 14.87
CA SER A 81 -6.17 4.66 14.85
C SER A 81 -6.01 4.07 13.43
N LEU A 82 -6.64 4.65 12.40
CA LEU A 82 -6.53 4.18 11.02
C LEU A 82 -5.17 4.50 10.40
N TYR A 83 -4.51 5.59 10.82
CA TYR A 83 -3.23 6.01 10.26
C TYR A 83 -2.09 5.04 10.56
N THR A 84 -2.18 4.25 11.63
CA THR A 84 -1.20 3.21 11.93
C THR A 84 -1.09 2.16 10.82
N TYR A 85 -2.14 1.99 10.03
CA TYR A 85 -2.17 1.03 8.92
C TYR A 85 -1.57 1.57 7.61
N ILE A 86 -1.35 2.87 7.45
CA ILE A 86 -0.76 3.42 6.22
C ILE A 86 0.68 2.92 6.07
N GLY A 87 1.49 3.06 7.08
CA GLY A 87 2.86 2.53 7.10
C GLY A 87 2.96 1.07 7.54
N GLY A 88 1.85 0.49 7.98
CA GLY A 88 1.75 -0.87 8.53
C GLY A 88 1.73 -0.90 10.05
N TYR A 89 1.12 -1.95 10.58
CA TYR A 89 1.00 -2.23 12.01
C TYR A 89 1.46 -3.66 12.29
N SER A 90 1.71 -4.03 13.55
CA SER A 90 2.33 -5.31 13.94
C SER A 90 1.64 -6.57 13.36
N ASP A 91 0.37 -6.48 13.02
CA ASP A 91 -0.45 -7.57 12.47
C ASP A 91 -0.91 -7.30 11.02
N SER A 92 -0.34 -6.30 10.34
CA SER A 92 -0.79 -5.85 9.03
C SER A 92 0.37 -5.33 8.18
N GLN A 93 0.21 -5.42 6.87
CA GLN A 93 1.07 -4.74 5.90
C GLN A 93 0.83 -3.22 5.94
N GLY A 94 1.67 -2.47 5.23
CA GLY A 94 1.50 -1.04 4.93
C GLY A 94 1.48 -0.79 3.42
N LEU A 95 1.22 0.44 3.03
CA LEU A 95 1.28 0.87 1.62
C LEU A 95 2.72 0.89 1.10
N GLN A 96 3.68 1.11 1.98
CA GLN A 96 5.12 1.14 1.67
C GLN A 96 5.89 0.27 2.67
N GLY A 97 6.96 -0.34 2.22
CA GLY A 97 8.03 -0.82 3.06
C GLY A 97 7.88 -2.18 3.75
N THR A 98 6.70 -2.74 3.85
CA THR A 98 6.54 -4.11 4.34
C THR A 98 6.80 -5.12 3.22
N GLY A 99 7.59 -6.16 3.53
CA GLY A 99 7.94 -7.17 2.53
C GLY A 99 6.73 -7.90 1.97
N ARG A 100 6.76 -8.16 0.65
CA ARG A 100 5.72 -8.90 -0.08
C ARG A 100 4.33 -8.25 -0.01
N GLY A 101 4.30 -6.91 -0.07
CA GLY A 101 3.08 -6.11 -0.01
C GLY A 101 2.88 -5.19 -1.21
N VAL A 102 2.08 -4.14 -1.02
CA VAL A 102 1.71 -3.18 -2.07
C VAL A 102 2.91 -2.62 -2.82
N TYR A 103 3.95 -2.19 -2.09
CA TYR A 103 5.16 -1.64 -2.68
C TYR A 103 5.88 -2.66 -3.59
N ASP A 104 6.05 -3.89 -3.12
CA ASP A 104 6.76 -4.93 -3.87
C ASP A 104 6.00 -5.34 -5.14
N LEU A 105 4.67 -5.43 -5.05
CA LEU A 105 3.81 -5.71 -6.21
C LEU A 105 3.86 -4.59 -7.26
N ASN A 106 4.09 -3.35 -6.85
CA ASN A 106 4.19 -2.20 -7.76
C ASN A 106 5.61 -1.95 -8.31
N THR A 107 6.63 -2.50 -7.65
CA THR A 107 8.04 -2.27 -8.02
C THR A 107 8.66 -3.46 -8.74
N PHE A 108 8.58 -4.68 -8.17
CA PHE A 108 9.29 -5.85 -8.70
C PHE A 108 8.54 -6.60 -9.81
N THR A 109 7.42 -6.09 -10.27
CA THR A 109 6.73 -6.54 -11.48
C THR A 109 7.05 -5.66 -12.69
N THR A 110 8.03 -4.76 -12.60
CA THR A 110 8.28 -3.70 -13.58
C THR A 110 9.71 -3.71 -14.11
N ASP A 111 9.97 -2.83 -15.08
CA ASP A 111 11.30 -2.56 -15.61
C ASP A 111 12.15 -1.66 -14.68
N GLU A 112 11.72 -1.43 -13.43
CA GLU A 112 12.45 -0.58 -12.49
C GLU A 112 13.47 -1.36 -11.65
N ALA A 113 13.06 -2.48 -11.08
CA ALA A 113 13.88 -3.20 -10.13
C ALA A 113 13.68 -4.72 -10.19
N ILE A 114 14.76 -5.44 -9.89
CA ILE A 114 14.81 -6.88 -9.84
C ILE A 114 15.40 -7.36 -8.52
N ILE A 115 14.94 -8.49 -8.00
CA ILE A 115 15.60 -9.22 -6.91
C ILE A 115 16.13 -10.54 -7.48
N PRO A 116 17.43 -10.61 -7.83
CA PRO A 116 18.04 -11.83 -8.36
C PRO A 116 18.26 -12.86 -7.26
N THR A 117 18.26 -14.14 -7.62
CA THR A 117 18.81 -15.19 -6.78
C THR A 117 20.33 -15.00 -6.65
N ARG A 118 20.85 -14.97 -5.43
CA ARG A 118 22.25 -14.76 -5.09
C ARG A 118 22.78 -15.94 -4.26
N GLY A 119 23.13 -17.04 -4.93
CA GLY A 119 23.55 -18.27 -4.24
C GLY A 119 22.42 -18.81 -3.35
N GLY A 120 22.61 -18.76 -2.02
CA GLY A 120 21.59 -19.18 -1.06
C GLY A 120 20.52 -18.12 -0.74
N ASP A 121 20.73 -16.87 -1.16
CA ASP A 121 19.87 -15.73 -0.82
C ASP A 121 18.87 -15.44 -1.93
N TRP A 122 17.67 -14.95 -1.51
CA TRP A 122 16.62 -14.39 -2.37
C TRP A 122 16.00 -15.35 -3.41
N TYR A 123 16.23 -16.66 -3.28
CA TYR A 123 15.49 -17.63 -4.08
C TYR A 123 14.02 -17.69 -3.62
N ASP A 124 13.78 -17.84 -2.32
CA ASP A 124 12.44 -17.85 -1.68
C ASP A 124 11.41 -18.70 -2.45
N GLY A 125 11.83 -19.86 -2.98
CA GLY A 125 10.98 -20.72 -3.81
C GLY A 125 10.67 -20.14 -5.19
N GLY A 126 11.46 -19.20 -5.70
CA GLY A 126 11.24 -18.51 -6.98
C GLY A 126 10.25 -17.33 -6.91
N PHE A 127 9.92 -16.88 -5.69
CA PHE A 127 8.90 -15.84 -5.50
C PHE A 127 9.23 -14.52 -6.23
N TRP A 128 10.45 -13.99 -6.04
CA TRP A 128 10.86 -12.71 -6.62
C TRP A 128 11.02 -12.79 -8.13
N GLN A 129 11.59 -13.89 -8.62
CA GLN A 129 11.72 -14.15 -10.04
C GLN A 129 10.34 -14.31 -10.70
N GLY A 130 9.41 -14.97 -10.00
CA GLY A 130 8.02 -15.12 -10.44
C GLY A 130 7.27 -13.78 -10.55
N LEU A 131 7.50 -12.83 -9.61
CA LEU A 131 6.96 -11.47 -9.72
C LEU A 131 7.53 -10.76 -10.95
N PHE A 132 8.83 -10.76 -11.13
CA PHE A 132 9.50 -10.10 -12.25
C PHE A 132 9.06 -10.66 -13.61
N LEU A 133 8.86 -11.98 -13.69
CA LEU A 133 8.44 -12.68 -14.91
C LEU A 133 6.92 -12.68 -15.13
N HIS A 134 6.13 -12.06 -14.26
CA HIS A 134 4.65 -12.13 -14.26
C HIS A 134 4.10 -13.57 -14.17
N GLN A 135 4.75 -14.41 -13.41
CA GLN A 135 4.40 -15.82 -13.20
C GLN A 135 3.76 -16.07 -11.82
N TRP A 136 2.99 -15.13 -11.32
CA TRP A 136 2.22 -15.32 -10.09
C TRP A 136 0.93 -16.08 -10.37
N GLY A 137 0.51 -16.90 -9.41
CA GLY A 137 -0.75 -17.67 -9.47
C GLY A 137 -1.79 -17.18 -8.47
N ILE A 138 -2.97 -17.80 -8.53
CA ILE A 138 -4.12 -17.53 -7.65
C ILE A 138 -3.86 -17.85 -6.16
N GLU A 139 -2.85 -18.66 -5.86
CA GLU A 139 -2.44 -19.06 -4.51
C GLU A 139 -1.23 -18.24 -4.00
N ASN A 140 -0.87 -17.12 -4.66
CA ASN A 140 0.27 -16.31 -4.26
C ASN A 140 0.00 -15.63 -2.91
N ASP A 141 0.80 -15.96 -1.89
CA ASP A 141 0.64 -15.45 -0.52
C ASP A 141 0.74 -13.93 -0.40
N ALA A 142 1.59 -13.28 -1.21
CA ALA A 142 1.72 -11.82 -1.18
C ALA A 142 0.48 -11.12 -1.76
N VAL A 143 -0.10 -11.68 -2.81
CA VAL A 143 -1.34 -11.21 -3.42
C VAL A 143 -2.49 -11.36 -2.42
N GLN A 144 -2.58 -12.51 -1.73
CA GLN A 144 -3.57 -12.74 -0.69
C GLN A 144 -3.40 -11.78 0.49
N ALA A 145 -2.19 -11.66 1.04
CA ALA A 145 -1.92 -10.80 2.19
C ALA A 145 -2.18 -9.32 1.87
N THR A 146 -1.90 -8.89 0.64
CA THR A 146 -2.22 -7.53 0.17
C THR A 146 -3.73 -7.30 0.09
N TRP A 147 -4.49 -8.25 -0.45
CA TRP A 147 -5.96 -8.19 -0.45
C TRP A 147 -6.52 -8.08 0.97
N GLU A 148 -6.10 -8.97 1.86
CA GLU A 148 -6.54 -9.00 3.25
C GLU A 148 -6.22 -7.70 3.99
N TYR A 149 -5.02 -7.15 3.77
CA TYR A 149 -4.60 -5.87 4.35
C TYR A 149 -5.47 -4.70 3.88
N LEU A 150 -5.66 -4.56 2.57
CA LEU A 150 -6.44 -3.43 2.02
C LEU A 150 -7.90 -3.50 2.48
N TYR A 151 -8.53 -4.67 2.44
CA TYR A 151 -9.89 -4.84 2.96
C TYR A 151 -9.99 -4.66 4.47
N LYS A 152 -8.98 -5.04 5.24
CA LYS A 152 -8.95 -4.77 6.69
C LYS A 152 -9.14 -3.28 6.97
N VAL A 153 -8.41 -2.41 6.26
CA VAL A 153 -8.54 -0.96 6.47
C VAL A 153 -9.87 -0.42 5.97
N VAL A 154 -10.40 -0.93 4.86
CA VAL A 154 -11.77 -0.61 4.40
C VAL A 154 -12.79 -0.94 5.48
N MET A 155 -12.73 -2.14 6.07
CA MET A 155 -13.66 -2.57 7.12
C MET A 155 -13.53 -1.74 8.39
N LEU A 156 -12.30 -1.40 8.79
CA LEU A 156 -12.04 -0.49 9.92
C LEU A 156 -12.57 0.91 9.64
N SER A 157 -12.40 1.42 8.41
CA SER A 157 -12.97 2.72 8.01
C SER A 157 -14.50 2.71 8.05
N ASN A 158 -15.15 1.63 7.58
CA ASN A 158 -16.60 1.48 7.70
C ASN A 158 -17.04 1.51 9.16
N LYS A 159 -16.35 0.77 10.05
CA LYS A 159 -16.63 0.78 11.48
C LYS A 159 -16.46 2.18 12.09
N SER A 160 -15.41 2.89 11.71
CA SER A 160 -15.17 4.28 12.15
C SER A 160 -16.29 5.21 11.70
N LEU A 161 -16.76 5.11 10.46
CA LEU A 161 -17.89 5.90 9.96
C LEU A 161 -19.18 5.61 10.73
N GLU A 162 -19.50 4.34 10.97
CA GLU A 162 -20.66 3.94 11.79
C GLU A 162 -20.61 4.52 13.21
N ARG A 163 -19.40 4.64 13.80
CA ARG A 163 -19.18 5.23 15.13
C ARG A 163 -19.36 6.75 15.12
N ILE A 164 -18.76 7.42 14.13
CA ILE A 164 -18.92 8.86 13.94
C ILE A 164 -20.39 9.18 13.71
N ASP A 165 -21.11 8.42 12.88
CA ASP A 165 -22.53 8.63 12.59
C ASP A 165 -23.40 8.40 13.85
N LYS A 166 -23.09 7.37 14.68
CA LYS A 166 -23.76 7.13 15.98
C LYS A 166 -23.52 8.29 16.96
N PHE A 167 -22.29 8.78 17.08
CA PHE A 167 -21.93 9.88 17.96
C PHE A 167 -22.60 11.19 17.50
N SER A 168 -22.62 11.48 16.20
CA SER A 168 -23.23 12.68 15.64
C SER A 168 -24.76 12.73 15.79
N ALA A 169 -25.41 11.60 16.06
CA ALA A 169 -26.85 11.57 16.33
C ALA A 169 -27.23 12.25 17.67
N THR A 170 -26.28 12.42 18.58
CA THR A 170 -26.50 13.01 19.92
C THR A 170 -25.57 14.20 20.23
N HIS A 171 -24.58 14.48 19.36
CA HIS A 171 -23.58 15.54 19.55
C HIS A 171 -23.46 16.39 18.28
N THR A 172 -23.14 17.67 18.43
CA THR A 172 -23.05 18.65 17.34
C THR A 172 -21.71 19.37 17.29
N ASP A 173 -20.62 18.62 17.54
CA ASP A 173 -19.26 19.17 17.49
C ASP A 173 -18.87 19.58 16.07
N ALA A 174 -18.22 20.73 15.95
CA ALA A 174 -17.88 21.35 14.65
C ALA A 174 -16.86 20.52 13.84
N GLU A 175 -16.08 19.66 14.49
CA GLU A 175 -15.06 18.81 13.90
C GLU A 175 -15.62 17.54 13.24
N LEU A 176 -16.82 17.11 13.61
CA LEU A 176 -17.41 15.85 13.13
C LEU A 176 -17.49 15.75 11.61
N PRO A 177 -17.91 16.79 10.84
CA PRO A 177 -17.91 16.72 9.39
C PRO A 177 -16.51 16.47 8.79
N ALA A 178 -15.48 17.12 9.36
CA ALA A 178 -14.09 16.94 8.91
C ALA A 178 -13.56 15.52 9.25
N TYR A 179 -13.83 15.01 10.46
CA TYR A 179 -13.45 13.64 10.84
C TYR A 179 -14.12 12.60 9.96
N ARG A 180 -15.39 12.79 9.67
CA ARG A 180 -16.14 11.91 8.77
C ARG A 180 -15.57 11.95 7.35
N ALA A 181 -15.24 13.14 6.83
CA ALA A 181 -14.61 13.31 5.51
C ALA A 181 -13.23 12.67 5.43
N GLU A 182 -12.41 12.79 6.47
CA GLU A 182 -11.09 12.20 6.58
C GLU A 182 -11.14 10.65 6.53
N VAL A 183 -12.08 10.03 7.26
CA VAL A 183 -12.27 8.57 7.22
C VAL A 183 -12.84 8.11 5.87
N ARG A 184 -13.76 8.89 5.25
CA ARG A 184 -14.26 8.62 3.88
C ARG A 184 -13.11 8.67 2.87
N ALA A 185 -12.24 9.66 2.94
CA ALA A 185 -11.08 9.78 2.07
C ALA A 185 -10.08 8.63 2.28
N MET A 186 -9.84 8.22 3.54
CA MET A 186 -9.05 7.03 3.86
C MET A 186 -9.62 5.78 3.21
N ARG A 187 -10.91 5.50 3.39
CA ARG A 187 -11.60 4.36 2.76
C ARG A 187 -11.49 4.40 1.24
N ALA A 188 -11.70 5.57 0.64
CA ALA A 188 -11.59 5.78 -0.80
C ALA A 188 -10.16 5.50 -1.31
N MET A 189 -9.13 5.95 -0.60
CA MET A 189 -7.73 5.67 -0.93
C MET A 189 -7.44 4.16 -0.91
N TYR A 190 -7.96 3.40 0.04
CA TYR A 190 -7.76 1.95 0.07
C TYR A 190 -8.55 1.23 -1.03
N TYR A 191 -9.74 1.71 -1.40
CA TYR A 191 -10.45 1.23 -2.59
C TYR A 191 -9.72 1.57 -3.89
N TYR A 192 -9.02 2.71 -3.96
CA TYR A 192 -8.15 3.03 -5.09
C TYR A 192 -7.07 1.96 -5.28
N TYR A 193 -6.36 1.56 -4.21
CA TYR A 193 -5.37 0.48 -4.29
C TYR A 193 -5.99 -0.88 -4.61
N LEU A 194 -7.16 -1.21 -4.06
CA LEU A 194 -7.88 -2.43 -4.39
C LEU A 194 -8.25 -2.49 -5.88
N MET A 195 -8.79 -1.40 -6.42
CA MET A 195 -9.16 -1.30 -7.83
C MET A 195 -7.94 -1.35 -8.76
N ASP A 196 -6.85 -0.68 -8.38
CA ASP A 196 -5.61 -0.67 -9.17
C ASP A 196 -4.98 -2.06 -9.25
N LEU A 197 -4.90 -2.76 -8.12
CA LEU A 197 -4.22 -4.05 -8.04
C LEU A 197 -5.11 -5.21 -8.52
N PHE A 198 -6.42 -5.18 -8.24
CA PHE A 198 -7.30 -6.34 -8.43
C PHE A 198 -8.44 -6.13 -9.44
N GLY A 199 -8.60 -4.92 -9.97
CA GLY A 199 -9.64 -4.61 -10.96
C GLY A 199 -11.06 -4.67 -10.37
N ARG A 200 -11.77 -5.78 -10.59
CA ARG A 200 -13.13 -6.01 -10.10
C ARG A 200 -13.12 -6.51 -8.65
N VAL A 201 -13.62 -5.72 -7.72
CA VAL A 201 -13.59 -6.02 -6.29
C VAL A 201 -14.96 -5.76 -5.64
N PRO A 202 -15.30 -6.41 -4.51
CA PRO A 202 -16.52 -6.10 -3.77
C PRO A 202 -16.53 -4.68 -3.23
N LEU A 203 -17.64 -3.96 -3.45
CA LEU A 203 -17.89 -2.66 -2.81
C LEU A 203 -18.69 -2.87 -1.52
N VAL A 204 -17.99 -2.82 -0.38
CA VAL A 204 -18.55 -3.06 0.95
C VAL A 204 -18.51 -1.78 1.76
N LEU A 205 -19.67 -1.27 2.19
CA LEU A 205 -19.84 0.01 2.87
C LEU A 205 -20.29 -0.09 4.33
N THR A 206 -20.34 -1.32 4.86
CA THR A 206 -20.71 -1.60 6.26
C THR A 206 -19.60 -2.40 6.95
N SER A 207 -19.47 -2.28 8.28
CA SER A 207 -18.42 -2.96 9.04
C SER A 207 -18.69 -4.45 9.26
N SER A 208 -19.90 -4.91 9.07
CA SER A 208 -20.31 -6.30 9.31
C SER A 208 -21.28 -6.78 8.20
N PRO A 209 -20.79 -6.89 6.95
CA PRO A 209 -21.64 -7.33 5.85
C PRO A 209 -22.01 -8.80 6.01
N SER A 210 -23.24 -9.17 5.60
CA SER A 210 -23.57 -10.57 5.42
C SER A 210 -22.81 -11.12 4.20
N MET A 211 -22.06 -12.20 4.34
CA MET A 211 -21.27 -12.80 3.25
C MET A 211 -22.12 -13.11 2.00
N LYS A 212 -23.40 -13.43 2.18
CA LYS A 212 -24.33 -13.65 1.05
C LYS A 212 -24.62 -12.38 0.25
N ASP A 213 -24.37 -11.20 0.81
CA ASP A 213 -24.64 -9.91 0.18
C ASP A 213 -23.35 -9.28 -0.41
N VAL A 214 -22.19 -9.86 -0.12
CA VAL A 214 -20.91 -9.44 -0.69
C VAL A 214 -20.79 -9.99 -2.11
N VAL A 215 -20.90 -9.10 -3.08
CA VAL A 215 -20.78 -9.39 -4.51
C VAL A 215 -19.71 -8.50 -5.14
N GLN A 216 -19.11 -9.02 -6.21
CA GLN A 216 -18.11 -8.28 -6.99
C GLN A 216 -18.76 -7.11 -7.73
N SER A 217 -18.04 -6.01 -7.81
CA SER A 217 -18.42 -4.82 -8.58
C SER A 217 -17.48 -4.64 -9.77
N GLU A 218 -17.99 -4.08 -10.85
CA GLU A 218 -17.16 -3.70 -11.99
C GLU A 218 -16.12 -2.63 -11.59
N ARG A 219 -14.97 -2.63 -12.27
CA ARG A 219 -13.88 -1.70 -11.99
C ARG A 219 -14.33 -0.24 -12.07
N LYS A 220 -15.11 0.09 -13.10
CA LYS A 220 -15.70 1.43 -13.27
C LYS A 220 -16.59 1.83 -12.09
N THR A 221 -17.37 0.91 -11.53
CA THR A 221 -18.22 1.18 -10.37
C THR A 221 -17.40 1.58 -9.15
N ILE A 222 -16.27 0.89 -8.92
CA ILE A 222 -15.34 1.23 -7.85
C ILE A 222 -14.68 2.59 -8.12
N PHE A 223 -14.28 2.86 -9.36
CA PHE A 223 -13.72 4.15 -9.77
C PHE A 223 -14.71 5.30 -9.50
N ASP A 224 -15.95 5.18 -9.95
CA ASP A 224 -16.99 6.19 -9.77
C ASP A 224 -17.24 6.44 -8.26
N PHE A 225 -17.29 5.38 -7.45
CA PHE A 225 -17.41 5.48 -6.00
C PHE A 225 -16.24 6.23 -5.37
N VAL A 226 -15.00 5.82 -5.67
CA VAL A 226 -13.79 6.43 -5.11
C VAL A 226 -13.69 7.91 -5.48
N PHE A 227 -13.91 8.23 -6.76
CA PHE A 227 -13.86 9.60 -7.27
C PHE A 227 -14.87 10.49 -6.55
N LYS A 228 -16.12 10.03 -6.43
CA LYS A 228 -17.19 10.74 -5.73
C LYS A 228 -16.89 10.92 -4.24
N GLU A 229 -16.44 9.87 -3.54
CA GLU A 229 -16.10 9.96 -2.11
C GLU A 229 -15.03 11.02 -1.85
N LEU A 230 -14.01 11.08 -2.71
CA LEU A 230 -12.94 12.08 -2.61
C LEU A 230 -13.44 13.49 -2.93
N GLN A 231 -14.22 13.67 -4.00
CA GLN A 231 -14.78 14.99 -4.35
C GLN A 231 -15.66 15.54 -3.23
N GLU A 232 -16.52 14.72 -2.62
CA GLU A 232 -17.38 15.14 -1.53
C GLU A 232 -16.63 15.40 -0.22
N SER A 233 -15.49 14.74 -0.03
CA SER A 233 -14.65 14.90 1.17
C SER A 233 -13.76 16.14 1.10
N ALA A 234 -13.20 16.46 -0.07
CA ALA A 234 -12.22 17.53 -0.24
C ALA A 234 -12.62 18.89 0.39
N PRO A 235 -13.83 19.44 0.19
CA PRO A 235 -14.20 20.76 0.73
C PRO A 235 -14.38 20.76 2.26
N LEU A 236 -14.46 19.59 2.90
CA LEU A 236 -14.62 19.45 4.35
C LEU A 236 -13.28 19.27 5.09
N LEU A 237 -12.20 19.10 4.36
CA LEU A 237 -10.86 18.87 4.88
C LEU A 237 -10.05 20.16 4.94
N ALA A 238 -9.11 20.22 5.89
CA ALA A 238 -8.22 21.37 6.04
C ALA A 238 -7.30 21.52 4.81
N GLU A 239 -7.16 22.75 4.32
CA GLU A 239 -6.23 23.10 3.24
C GLU A 239 -4.88 23.48 3.83
N VAL A 240 -4.14 22.48 4.29
CA VAL A 240 -2.83 22.59 4.92
C VAL A 240 -1.89 21.49 4.43
N HIS A 241 -0.59 21.75 4.49
CA HIS A 241 0.44 20.77 4.14
C HIS A 241 0.50 19.65 5.18
N SER A 242 0.24 18.42 4.75
CA SER A 242 0.18 17.23 5.61
C SER A 242 1.55 16.76 6.09
N ASN A 243 2.61 17.02 5.34
CA ASN A 243 3.97 16.61 5.68
C ASN A 243 4.63 17.51 6.74
N GLN A 244 4.08 18.70 7.01
CA GLN A 244 4.67 19.65 7.95
C GLN A 244 4.24 19.39 9.39
N SER A 245 5.16 19.59 10.33
CA SER A 245 4.90 19.43 11.76
C SER A 245 3.71 20.28 12.22
N GLY A 246 2.80 19.69 12.99
CA GLY A 246 1.59 20.35 13.47
C GLY A 246 0.42 19.40 13.66
N PRO A 247 -0.81 19.93 13.89
CA PRO A 247 -1.98 19.09 14.21
C PRO A 247 -2.48 18.24 13.03
N TYR A 248 -2.01 18.51 11.82
CA TYR A 248 -2.36 17.77 10.60
C TYR A 248 -1.19 16.92 10.04
N TYR A 249 -0.09 16.83 10.77
CA TYR A 249 1.08 16.05 10.35
C TYR A 249 0.73 14.58 10.12
N GLY A 250 0.99 14.10 8.89
CA GLY A 250 0.67 12.73 8.45
C GLY A 250 -0.81 12.45 8.22
N ARG A 251 -1.69 13.45 8.33
CA ARG A 251 -3.15 13.28 8.13
C ARG A 251 -3.57 13.51 6.69
N ILE A 252 -4.68 12.92 6.28
CA ILE A 252 -5.31 13.20 4.99
C ILE A 252 -5.94 14.59 5.05
N THR A 253 -5.35 15.53 4.32
CA THR A 253 -5.79 16.91 4.16
C THR A 253 -6.35 17.12 2.75
N ARG A 254 -6.92 18.30 2.46
CA ARG A 254 -7.47 18.62 1.14
C ARG A 254 -6.43 18.42 0.01
N PRO A 255 -5.16 18.88 0.12
CA PRO A 255 -4.16 18.62 -0.90
C PRO A 255 -3.92 17.13 -1.19
N VAL A 256 -3.94 16.27 -0.17
CA VAL A 256 -3.80 14.81 -0.35
C VAL A 256 -4.94 14.24 -1.18
N VAL A 257 -6.16 14.71 -0.93
CA VAL A 257 -7.36 14.29 -1.68
C VAL A 257 -7.33 14.82 -3.11
N VAL A 258 -6.92 16.08 -3.32
CA VAL A 258 -6.80 16.68 -4.65
C VAL A 258 -5.74 15.95 -5.49
N PHE A 259 -4.62 15.55 -4.88
CA PHE A 259 -3.62 14.70 -5.56
C PHE A 259 -4.21 13.35 -6.01
N LEU A 260 -4.97 12.69 -5.15
CA LEU A 260 -5.64 11.42 -5.50
C LEU A 260 -6.65 11.59 -6.63
N LEU A 261 -7.40 12.70 -6.64
CA LEU A 261 -8.34 13.02 -7.73
C LEU A 261 -7.62 13.24 -9.06
N ALA A 262 -6.48 13.96 -9.06
CA ALA A 262 -5.63 14.11 -10.24
C ALA A 262 -5.12 12.74 -10.73
N LYS A 263 -4.65 11.89 -9.82
CA LYS A 263 -4.13 10.54 -10.12
C LYS A 263 -5.20 9.62 -10.68
N LEU A 264 -6.42 9.67 -10.14
CA LEU A 264 -7.58 8.92 -10.64
C LEU A 264 -7.97 9.38 -12.05
N ALA A 265 -8.07 10.69 -12.27
CA ALA A 265 -8.40 11.23 -13.58
C ALA A 265 -7.33 10.88 -14.64
N LEU A 266 -6.03 10.91 -14.27
CA LEU A 266 -4.93 10.52 -15.14
C LEU A 266 -5.04 9.05 -15.61
N ASN A 267 -5.52 8.17 -14.74
CA ASN A 267 -5.69 6.75 -15.03
C ASN A 267 -7.14 6.39 -15.41
N ALA A 268 -8.00 7.36 -15.73
CA ALA A 268 -9.41 7.11 -15.99
C ALA A 268 -9.66 6.12 -17.14
N GLU A 269 -8.85 6.17 -18.23
CA GLU A 269 -8.92 5.19 -19.32
C GLU A 269 -8.71 3.75 -18.84
N VAL A 270 -7.83 3.55 -17.84
CA VAL A 270 -7.53 2.24 -17.25
C VAL A 270 -8.62 1.80 -16.28
N TYR A 271 -9.10 2.71 -15.43
CA TYR A 271 -10.00 2.35 -14.33
C TYR A 271 -11.48 2.30 -14.73
N THR A 272 -11.85 2.96 -15.85
CA THR A 272 -13.20 2.86 -16.41
C THR A 272 -13.35 1.73 -17.42
N ASP A 273 -12.24 1.04 -17.73
CA ASP A 273 -12.23 -0.16 -18.55
C ASP A 273 -12.60 -1.38 -17.68
N ASN A 274 -13.73 -2.01 -17.99
CA ASN A 274 -14.22 -3.20 -17.30
C ASN A 274 -13.68 -4.51 -17.88
N ASP A 275 -13.13 -4.47 -19.11
CA ASP A 275 -12.50 -5.63 -19.77
C ASP A 275 -11.12 -5.25 -20.34
N TRP A 276 -10.13 -5.20 -19.46
CA TRP A 276 -8.74 -4.88 -19.84
C TRP A 276 -8.06 -5.94 -20.71
N THR A 277 -8.78 -7.00 -21.10
CA THR A 277 -8.25 -8.11 -21.93
C THR A 277 -8.67 -8.05 -23.40
N ASP A 278 -9.57 -7.16 -23.78
CA ASP A 278 -10.09 -7.04 -25.14
C ASP A 278 -9.25 -6.10 -26.04
N GLY A 279 -8.24 -5.44 -25.46
CA GLY A 279 -7.37 -4.48 -26.16
C GLY A 279 -8.03 -3.15 -26.49
N GLN A 280 -9.22 -2.87 -25.94
CA GLN A 280 -9.95 -1.63 -26.13
C GLN A 280 -10.00 -0.85 -24.83
N ARG A 281 -9.66 0.43 -24.87
CA ARG A 281 -9.76 1.33 -23.73
C ARG A 281 -10.68 2.49 -24.05
N PRO A 282 -11.47 2.97 -23.06
CA PRO A 282 -12.15 4.26 -23.18
C PRO A 282 -11.14 5.38 -23.51
N ASP A 283 -11.54 6.32 -24.37
CA ASP A 283 -10.73 7.51 -24.66
C ASP A 283 -10.96 8.57 -23.60
N GLY A 284 -9.91 9.04 -22.95
CA GLY A 284 -9.97 10.06 -21.90
C GLY A 284 -10.59 11.39 -22.33
N LYS A 285 -10.55 11.72 -23.63
CA LYS A 285 -11.25 12.88 -24.20
C LYS A 285 -12.77 12.74 -24.15
N ASN A 286 -13.28 11.53 -24.03
CA ASN A 286 -14.70 11.20 -23.95
C ASN A 286 -15.18 10.82 -22.55
N LEU A 287 -14.29 10.82 -21.56
CA LEU A 287 -14.61 10.64 -20.14
C LEU A 287 -14.71 12.00 -19.48
N PHE A 288 -15.88 12.34 -18.94
CA PHE A 288 -16.16 13.66 -18.40
C PHE A 288 -16.43 13.62 -16.91
N PHE A 289 -15.92 14.65 -16.21
CA PHE A 289 -16.04 14.86 -14.78
C PHE A 289 -16.51 16.28 -14.48
N GLU A 290 -17.24 16.45 -13.40
CA GLU A 290 -17.61 17.77 -12.90
C GLU A 290 -16.55 18.24 -11.89
N VAL A 291 -15.92 19.38 -12.16
CA VAL A 291 -14.91 20.00 -11.29
C VAL A 291 -15.26 21.48 -11.15
N ASP A 292 -15.57 21.91 -9.93
CA ASP A 292 -15.95 23.30 -9.61
C ASP A 292 -17.04 23.87 -10.54
N GLY A 293 -18.04 23.05 -10.87
CA GLY A 293 -19.16 23.41 -11.73
C GLY A 293 -18.86 23.39 -13.23
N ASN A 294 -17.66 22.98 -13.63
CA ASN A 294 -17.26 22.82 -15.03
C ASN A 294 -17.24 21.34 -15.42
N ARG A 295 -17.78 21.03 -16.59
CA ARG A 295 -17.69 19.69 -17.19
C ARG A 295 -16.42 19.56 -18.02
N LEU A 296 -15.43 18.84 -17.49
CA LEU A 296 -14.10 18.67 -18.05
C LEU A 296 -13.87 17.23 -18.51
N ASN A 297 -13.11 17.03 -19.59
CA ASN A 297 -12.65 15.68 -19.95
C ASN A 297 -11.57 15.20 -18.97
N ALA A 298 -11.16 13.92 -19.03
CA ALA A 298 -10.20 13.35 -18.09
C ALA A 298 -8.90 14.17 -18.01
N TRP A 299 -8.36 14.59 -19.15
CA TRP A 299 -7.09 15.34 -19.20
C TRP A 299 -7.22 16.75 -18.64
N GLN A 300 -8.30 17.44 -18.97
CA GLN A 300 -8.63 18.76 -18.40
C GLN A 300 -8.85 18.67 -16.90
N THR A 301 -9.45 17.56 -16.43
CA THR A 301 -9.65 17.28 -15.01
C THR A 301 -8.32 17.13 -14.27
N VAL A 302 -7.36 16.40 -14.85
CA VAL A 302 -5.99 16.30 -14.29
C VAL A 302 -5.36 17.68 -14.19
N ILE A 303 -5.39 18.48 -15.28
CA ILE A 303 -4.81 19.82 -15.31
C ILE A 303 -5.43 20.69 -14.21
N ALA A 304 -6.75 20.70 -14.09
CA ALA A 304 -7.46 21.49 -13.07
C ALA A 304 -7.06 21.13 -11.62
N TYR A 305 -6.98 19.84 -11.28
CA TYR A 305 -6.53 19.43 -9.95
C TYR A 305 -5.04 19.68 -9.71
N CYS A 306 -4.19 19.59 -10.73
CA CYS A 306 -2.78 19.96 -10.63
C CYS A 306 -2.62 21.46 -10.38
N ASP A 307 -3.44 22.31 -11.03
CA ASP A 307 -3.45 23.76 -10.81
C ASP A 307 -3.89 24.11 -9.38
N GLN A 308 -4.91 23.43 -8.85
CA GLN A 308 -5.31 23.61 -7.45
C GLN A 308 -4.16 23.30 -6.48
N LEU A 309 -3.37 22.25 -6.70
CA LEU A 309 -2.21 21.93 -5.85
C LEU A 309 -1.13 23.03 -5.92
N GLN A 310 -0.91 23.62 -7.09
CA GLN A 310 -0.03 24.76 -7.25
C GLN A 310 -0.54 25.99 -6.48
N GLU A 311 -1.83 26.26 -6.58
CA GLU A 311 -2.50 27.36 -5.84
C GLU A 311 -2.44 27.16 -4.32
N MET A 312 -2.49 25.89 -3.83
CA MET A 312 -2.29 25.55 -2.42
C MET A 312 -0.82 25.70 -1.94
N GLY A 313 0.09 26.19 -2.82
CA GLY A 313 1.47 26.55 -2.48
C GLY A 313 2.50 25.45 -2.65
N TYR A 314 2.13 24.28 -3.20
CA TYR A 314 3.12 23.27 -3.52
C TYR A 314 4.01 23.68 -4.70
N ARG A 315 5.28 23.34 -4.60
CA ARG A 315 6.30 23.61 -5.61
C ARG A 315 7.44 22.60 -5.47
N LEU A 316 8.32 22.54 -6.47
CA LEU A 316 9.51 21.70 -6.37
C LEU A 316 10.41 22.16 -5.20
N GLU A 317 10.91 21.20 -4.45
CA GLU A 317 11.99 21.41 -3.49
C GLU A 317 13.27 21.73 -4.29
N PRO A 318 13.96 22.85 -3.99
CA PRO A 318 15.12 23.28 -4.77
C PRO A 318 16.23 22.24 -4.84
N ASP A 319 16.51 21.53 -3.75
CA ASP A 319 17.40 20.37 -3.75
C ASP A 319 16.56 19.10 -3.67
N TYR A 320 16.61 18.29 -4.72
CA TYR A 320 15.93 17.00 -4.81
C TYR A 320 16.08 16.13 -3.57
N LYS A 321 17.29 16.13 -2.96
CA LYS A 321 17.63 15.29 -1.80
C LYS A 321 16.82 15.63 -0.56
N ASN A 322 16.41 16.90 -0.41
CA ASN A 322 15.67 17.34 0.77
C ASN A 322 14.32 16.65 0.92
N ASN A 323 13.73 16.17 -0.18
CA ASN A 323 12.49 15.37 -0.13
C ASN A 323 12.67 14.04 0.63
N PHE A 324 13.91 13.52 0.71
CA PHE A 324 14.28 12.22 1.24
C PHE A 324 15.31 12.30 2.37
N ALA A 325 15.53 13.50 2.90
CA ALA A 325 16.44 13.74 4.02
C ALA A 325 15.93 13.07 5.31
N VAL A 326 16.81 12.97 6.32
CA VAL A 326 16.46 12.38 7.63
C VAL A 326 15.30 13.13 8.28
N PHE A 327 15.28 14.47 8.21
CA PHE A 327 14.17 15.31 8.66
C PHE A 327 13.61 16.06 7.46
N ASN A 328 12.73 15.39 6.70
CA ASN A 328 12.17 15.90 5.46
C ASN A 328 10.78 16.56 5.58
N GLU A 329 10.28 16.76 6.81
CA GLU A 329 9.01 17.43 7.07
C GLU A 329 8.94 18.86 6.52
N PRO A 330 10.06 19.65 6.46
CA PRO A 330 10.01 21.00 5.90
C PRO A 330 9.89 21.06 4.38
N SER A 331 9.96 19.92 3.66
CA SER A 331 9.85 19.91 2.20
C SER A 331 8.58 20.62 1.74
N VAL A 332 8.74 21.52 0.78
CA VAL A 332 7.62 22.23 0.14
C VAL A 332 7.00 21.44 -1.02
N GLU A 333 7.57 20.30 -1.33
CA GLU A 333 7.18 19.40 -2.41
C GLU A 333 6.38 18.20 -1.91
N ASN A 334 6.70 17.66 -0.72
CA ASN A 334 6.02 16.48 -0.17
C ASN A 334 4.56 16.82 0.17
N ILE A 335 3.63 16.04 -0.39
CA ILE A 335 2.17 16.24 -0.22
C ILE A 335 1.63 15.31 0.86
N PHE A 336 2.08 14.06 0.84
CA PHE A 336 1.66 13.05 1.81
C PHE A 336 2.82 12.13 2.15
N THR A 337 3.09 11.97 3.43
CA THR A 337 4.16 11.12 3.95
C THR A 337 3.64 10.18 5.02
N ILE A 338 4.37 9.10 5.28
CA ILE A 338 4.23 8.30 6.49
C ILE A 338 5.17 8.91 7.52
N PRO A 339 4.67 9.56 8.58
CA PRO A 339 5.51 10.09 9.64
C PRO A 339 6.31 8.98 10.32
N MET A 340 7.63 9.15 10.37
CA MET A 340 8.53 8.19 10.98
C MET A 340 9.09 8.73 12.28
N ASN A 341 9.25 7.84 13.26
CA ASN A 341 9.93 8.15 14.52
C ASN A 341 10.54 6.86 15.06
N LYS A 342 11.87 6.84 15.19
CA LYS A 342 12.63 5.65 15.59
C LYS A 342 12.29 5.11 16.99
N THR A 343 11.56 5.86 17.82
CA THR A 343 11.15 5.44 19.16
C THR A 343 9.67 5.16 19.30
N LEU A 344 8.82 5.89 18.59
CA LEU A 344 7.37 5.81 18.68
C LEU A 344 6.75 4.91 17.62
N TYR A 345 7.32 4.90 16.41
CA TYR A 345 6.84 4.10 15.30
C TYR A 345 7.83 2.97 14.99
N THR A 346 7.46 1.76 15.36
CA THR A 346 8.38 0.60 15.37
C THR A 346 8.32 -0.26 14.11
N ASN A 347 7.56 0.11 13.09
CA ASN A 347 7.56 -0.59 11.82
C ASN A 347 8.81 -0.29 11.01
N GLN A 348 9.32 -1.34 10.37
CA GLN A 348 10.55 -1.29 9.59
C GLN A 348 10.20 -1.10 8.12
N MET A 349 10.76 -0.08 7.49
CA MET A 349 10.64 0.13 6.04
C MET A 349 11.71 -0.69 5.30
N GLN A 350 11.43 -1.96 5.11
CA GLN A 350 12.41 -2.95 4.62
C GLN A 350 13.07 -2.53 3.30
N TYR A 351 12.33 -1.93 2.38
CA TYR A 351 12.87 -1.54 1.08
C TYR A 351 14.03 -0.55 1.18
N LEU A 352 14.12 0.24 2.26
CA LEU A 352 15.20 1.22 2.46
C LEU A 352 16.56 0.56 2.76
N PHE A 353 16.58 -0.63 3.33
CA PHE A 353 17.84 -1.26 3.73
C PHE A 353 18.13 -2.59 3.01
N ARG A 354 17.14 -3.29 2.47
CA ARG A 354 17.34 -4.63 1.90
C ARG A 354 18.16 -4.64 0.60
N SER A 355 18.38 -3.49 -0.05
CA SER A 355 19.20 -3.39 -1.26
C SER A 355 20.71 -3.38 -1.00
N ARG A 356 21.16 -2.85 0.16
CA ARG A 356 22.59 -2.75 0.48
C ARG A 356 23.22 -4.11 0.75
N HIS A 357 24.47 -4.28 0.29
CA HIS A 357 25.30 -5.43 0.68
C HIS A 357 25.57 -5.42 2.19
N TYR A 358 25.74 -6.57 2.81
CA TYR A 358 25.99 -6.72 4.26
C TYR A 358 27.17 -5.87 4.76
N ASN A 359 28.33 -5.93 4.05
CA ASN A 359 29.52 -5.18 4.43
C ASN A 359 29.35 -3.67 4.22
N HIS A 360 28.60 -3.23 3.19
CA HIS A 360 28.23 -1.83 2.98
C HIS A 360 27.42 -1.32 4.17
N ALA A 361 26.37 -2.01 4.53
CA ALA A 361 25.51 -1.66 5.64
C ALA A 361 26.28 -1.65 6.97
N LYS A 362 27.12 -2.68 7.22
CA LYS A 362 27.98 -2.75 8.41
C LYS A 362 28.94 -1.57 8.52
N ALA A 363 29.50 -1.12 7.38
CA ALA A 363 30.38 0.05 7.35
C ALA A 363 29.64 1.35 7.72
N TYR A 364 28.33 1.39 7.58
CA TYR A 364 27.45 2.50 8.02
C TYR A 364 26.86 2.28 9.43
N GLY A 365 27.16 1.14 10.09
CA GLY A 365 26.50 0.77 11.35
C GLY A 365 25.05 0.35 11.20
N LEU A 366 24.66 -0.11 10.02
CA LEU A 366 23.28 -0.38 9.62
C LEU A 366 23.10 -1.84 9.20
N SER A 367 21.84 -2.25 8.98
CA SER A 367 21.46 -3.50 8.34
C SER A 367 21.46 -3.39 6.82
N GLY A 368 21.75 -4.53 6.16
CA GLY A 368 21.59 -4.72 4.73
C GLY A 368 21.25 -6.18 4.44
N GLU A 369 20.60 -6.44 3.33
CA GLU A 369 20.12 -7.78 2.95
C GLU A 369 20.60 -8.22 1.56
N ASN A 370 21.40 -7.40 0.88
CA ASN A 370 21.96 -7.67 -0.45
C ASN A 370 20.93 -8.13 -1.49
N GLY A 371 19.70 -7.58 -1.47
CA GLY A 371 18.59 -8.03 -2.31
C GLY A 371 18.46 -7.24 -3.62
N PRO A 372 17.53 -6.25 -3.69
CA PRO A 372 17.14 -5.55 -4.93
C PRO A 372 18.27 -4.85 -5.65
N SER A 373 18.16 -4.83 -6.97
CA SER A 373 19.01 -4.05 -7.89
C SER A 373 18.15 -3.33 -8.91
N ALA A 374 18.68 -2.25 -9.50
CA ALA A 374 18.13 -1.66 -10.71
C ALA A 374 18.19 -2.66 -11.87
N THR A 375 17.26 -2.53 -12.83
CA THR A 375 17.30 -3.27 -14.09
C THR A 375 18.25 -2.60 -15.10
N ILE A 376 18.49 -3.26 -16.24
CA ILE A 376 19.25 -2.68 -17.37
C ILE A 376 18.50 -1.46 -17.94
N GLU A 377 17.17 -1.53 -18.03
CA GLU A 377 16.30 -0.47 -18.53
C GLU A 377 16.45 0.83 -17.74
N VAL A 378 16.64 0.73 -16.43
CA VAL A 378 16.96 1.89 -15.57
C VAL A 378 18.30 2.49 -15.93
N LEU A 379 19.35 1.68 -16.09
CA LEU A 379 20.68 2.18 -16.45
C LEU A 379 20.65 2.90 -17.80
N GLU A 380 19.95 2.33 -18.77
CA GLU A 380 19.77 2.94 -20.10
C GLU A 380 18.98 4.25 -20.03
N THR A 381 17.87 4.28 -19.27
CA THR A 381 17.03 5.49 -19.11
C THR A 381 17.81 6.62 -18.44
N PHE A 382 18.60 6.30 -17.41
CA PHE A 382 19.47 7.27 -16.73
C PHE A 382 20.71 7.63 -17.56
N GLY A 383 21.02 6.92 -18.64
CA GLY A 383 22.23 7.10 -19.44
C GLY A 383 23.50 6.82 -18.65
N TYR A 384 23.47 5.82 -17.76
CA TYR A 384 24.59 5.47 -16.88
C TYR A 384 25.88 5.22 -17.68
N GLU A 385 27.00 5.81 -17.23
CA GLU A 385 28.33 5.79 -17.89
C GLU A 385 28.35 6.45 -19.28
N THR A 386 27.40 7.30 -19.60
CA THR A 386 27.43 8.14 -20.81
C THR A 386 27.66 9.61 -20.48
N ALA A 387 28.00 10.42 -21.49
CA ALA A 387 28.10 11.87 -21.32
C ALA A 387 26.76 12.56 -21.02
N GLN A 388 25.65 11.85 -21.16
CA GLN A 388 24.28 12.32 -20.93
C GLN A 388 23.66 11.71 -19.67
N GLN A 389 24.46 11.13 -18.77
CA GLN A 389 23.95 10.57 -17.51
C GLN A 389 23.12 11.61 -16.75
N ASP A 390 21.90 11.20 -16.38
CA ASP A 390 21.02 12.04 -15.56
C ASP A 390 21.58 12.19 -14.15
N PRO A 391 21.68 13.41 -13.59
CA PRO A 391 22.28 13.65 -12.27
C PRO A 391 21.58 12.90 -11.12
N ARG A 392 20.31 12.53 -11.30
CA ARG A 392 19.55 11.77 -10.29
C ARG A 392 20.05 10.34 -10.11
N PHE A 393 20.83 9.79 -11.06
CA PHE A 393 21.42 8.47 -10.89
C PHE A 393 22.26 8.38 -9.62
N ASP A 394 23.18 9.31 -9.42
CA ASP A 394 24.07 9.32 -8.25
C ASP A 394 23.34 9.61 -6.92
N ILE A 395 22.10 10.13 -7.01
CA ILE A 395 21.24 10.34 -5.84
C ILE A 395 20.43 9.07 -5.52
N CYS A 396 19.93 8.39 -6.55
CA CYS A 396 18.99 7.26 -6.39
C CYS A 396 19.69 5.90 -6.29
N TYR A 397 20.97 5.79 -6.70
CA TYR A 397 21.66 4.52 -6.81
C TYR A 397 23.09 4.56 -6.26
N PHE A 398 23.49 3.46 -5.61
CA PHE A 398 24.88 3.13 -5.35
C PHE A 398 25.42 2.29 -6.51
N ALA A 399 26.55 2.68 -7.07
CA ALA A 399 27.25 2.02 -8.18
C ALA A 399 28.76 2.15 -8.02
N GLY A 400 29.53 1.22 -8.58
CA GLY A 400 31.00 1.23 -8.50
C GLY A 400 31.53 0.96 -7.10
N VAL A 401 32.73 1.49 -6.79
CA VAL A 401 33.41 1.28 -5.50
C VAL A 401 32.63 1.87 -4.35
N VAL A 402 32.45 1.09 -3.30
CA VAL A 402 31.68 1.48 -2.11
C VAL A 402 32.61 2.11 -1.07
N TYR A 403 32.16 3.21 -0.50
CA TYR A 403 32.85 3.95 0.56
C TYR A 403 32.00 3.99 1.83
N ASP A 404 32.66 4.01 2.99
CA ASP A 404 32.02 4.29 4.26
C ASP A 404 31.70 5.80 4.40
N LEU A 405 31.00 6.19 5.47
CA LEU A 405 30.66 7.59 5.74
C LEU A 405 31.88 8.50 5.97
N LYS A 406 33.09 7.92 6.16
CA LYS A 406 34.35 8.65 6.34
C LYS A 406 35.19 8.70 5.06
N GLY A 407 34.68 8.11 3.96
CA GLY A 407 35.40 8.05 2.68
C GLY A 407 36.39 6.89 2.56
N ASN A 408 36.43 5.93 3.48
CA ASN A 408 37.27 4.75 3.35
C ASN A 408 36.61 3.69 2.46
N ILE A 409 37.43 2.97 1.68
CA ILE A 409 36.95 1.88 0.82
C ILE A 409 36.41 0.73 1.69
N VAL A 410 35.19 0.30 1.41
CA VAL A 410 34.58 -0.88 2.02
C VAL A 410 35.09 -2.15 1.32
N ARG A 411 35.34 -3.22 2.10
CA ARG A 411 35.84 -4.50 1.60
C ARG A 411 34.89 -5.63 1.96
N LEU A 412 34.90 -6.66 1.12
CA LEU A 412 34.30 -7.95 1.41
C LEU A 412 35.10 -8.70 2.49
N ASP A 413 34.54 -9.79 3.02
CA ASP A 413 35.17 -10.58 4.10
C ASP A 413 36.47 -11.23 3.67
N ASP A 414 36.67 -11.48 2.37
CA ASP A 414 37.91 -12.00 1.78
C ASP A 414 38.99 -10.91 1.55
N GLY A 415 38.68 -9.64 1.88
CA GLY A 415 39.56 -8.50 1.71
C GLY A 415 39.48 -7.81 0.34
N THR A 416 38.71 -8.32 -0.61
CA THR A 416 38.50 -7.67 -1.91
C THR A 416 37.70 -6.38 -1.74
N VAL A 417 37.88 -5.43 -2.67
CA VAL A 417 37.10 -4.16 -2.66
C VAL A 417 35.65 -4.49 -2.97
N LEU A 418 34.74 -3.96 -2.17
CA LEU A 418 33.32 -4.01 -2.50
C LEU A 418 33.02 -2.98 -3.60
N GLU A 419 32.66 -3.49 -4.77
CA GLU A 419 32.31 -2.68 -5.93
C GLU A 419 31.00 -3.19 -6.52
N TYR A 420 29.98 -2.34 -6.58
CA TYR A 420 28.75 -2.69 -7.28
C TYR A 420 28.94 -2.62 -8.79
N LEU A 421 28.47 -3.65 -9.50
CA LEU A 421 28.61 -3.81 -10.94
C LEU A 421 27.25 -3.62 -11.63
N PRO A 422 26.85 -2.38 -11.96
CA PRO A 422 25.49 -2.05 -12.41
C PRO A 422 25.01 -2.88 -13.61
N TRP A 423 25.86 -3.09 -14.61
CA TRP A 423 25.51 -3.84 -15.84
C TRP A 423 25.41 -5.36 -15.67
N LYS A 424 25.73 -5.89 -14.48
CA LYS A 424 25.59 -7.33 -14.18
C LYS A 424 24.21 -7.56 -13.55
N VAL A 425 23.20 -7.75 -14.39
CA VAL A 425 21.81 -7.96 -13.97
C VAL A 425 21.22 -9.17 -14.69
N GLU A 426 20.91 -10.21 -13.92
CA GLU A 426 20.29 -11.46 -14.37
C GLU A 426 19.34 -11.97 -13.28
N LEU A 427 18.39 -12.85 -13.62
CA LEU A 427 17.44 -13.43 -12.65
C LEU A 427 18.11 -14.34 -11.62
N ASP A 428 19.16 -15.05 -12.04
CA ASP A 428 19.96 -15.92 -11.19
C ASP A 428 21.44 -15.64 -11.46
N ILE A 429 22.12 -15.11 -10.47
CA ILE A 429 23.54 -14.78 -10.49
C ILE A 429 24.36 -15.71 -9.57
N SER A 430 23.76 -16.81 -9.11
CA SER A 430 24.41 -17.78 -8.26
C SER A 430 25.66 -18.38 -8.94
N ASN A 431 26.71 -18.59 -8.17
CA ASN A 431 28.00 -19.13 -8.63
C ASN A 431 28.73 -18.26 -9.69
N THR A 432 28.34 -17.01 -9.86
CA THR A 432 29.08 -16.04 -10.69
C THR A 432 30.11 -15.28 -9.84
N PRO A 433 31.17 -14.72 -10.45
CA PRO A 433 32.14 -13.88 -9.73
C PRO A 433 31.52 -12.60 -9.15
N TYR A 434 30.33 -12.21 -9.61
CA TYR A 434 29.59 -11.01 -9.19
C TYR A 434 28.33 -11.31 -8.38
N GLU A 435 28.20 -12.54 -7.86
CA GLU A 435 27.05 -12.95 -7.05
C GLU A 435 26.72 -11.94 -5.94
N GLN A 436 27.74 -11.45 -5.23
CA GLN A 436 27.58 -10.51 -4.13
C GLN A 436 27.41 -9.04 -4.60
N THR A 437 27.93 -8.71 -5.77
CA THR A 437 28.17 -7.32 -6.19
C THR A 437 27.33 -6.86 -7.39
N ALA A 438 26.62 -7.77 -8.05
CA ALA A 438 25.81 -7.48 -9.23
C ALA A 438 24.73 -6.43 -8.98
N GLY A 439 24.57 -5.50 -9.93
CA GLY A 439 23.53 -4.49 -10.02
C GLY A 439 23.77 -3.23 -9.20
N ALA A 440 23.22 -2.11 -9.65
CA ALA A 440 23.15 -0.86 -8.89
C ALA A 440 22.13 -0.98 -7.74
N ARG A 441 22.44 -0.34 -6.61
CA ARG A 441 21.66 -0.51 -5.36
C ARG A 441 20.90 0.77 -5.00
N MET A 442 19.77 0.62 -4.31
CA MET A 442 18.96 1.74 -3.84
C MET A 442 19.74 2.65 -2.89
N LYS A 443 19.68 3.97 -3.15
CA LYS A 443 20.34 5.01 -2.35
C LYS A 443 19.39 6.13 -1.94
N LYS A 444 18.35 6.40 -2.65
CA LYS A 444 17.48 7.60 -2.68
C LYS A 444 17.28 8.32 -1.34
N TYR A 445 16.99 7.59 -0.26
CA TYR A 445 16.86 8.18 1.07
C TYR A 445 18.21 8.41 1.73
N GLU A 446 18.38 9.57 2.37
CA GLU A 446 19.54 9.86 3.21
C GLU A 446 19.67 8.79 4.31
N VAL A 447 20.91 8.45 4.64
CA VAL A 447 21.19 7.47 5.70
C VAL A 447 21.04 8.15 7.05
N ASP A 448 20.10 7.68 7.88
CA ASP A 448 19.99 8.14 9.26
C ASP A 448 21.04 7.44 10.14
N GLU A 449 22.14 8.14 10.42
CA GLU A 449 23.21 7.65 11.30
C GLU A 449 22.76 7.47 12.75
N THR A 450 21.60 8.01 13.13
CA THR A 450 21.01 7.86 14.47
C THR A 450 19.95 6.77 14.56
N ALA A 451 19.69 6.06 13.45
CA ALA A 451 18.72 5.00 13.37
C ALA A 451 18.96 3.90 14.41
N THR A 452 17.91 3.34 14.96
CA THR A 452 17.96 2.23 15.92
C THR A 452 17.67 0.88 15.25
N LYS A 453 17.79 -0.24 15.97
CA LYS A 453 17.66 -1.61 15.45
C LYS A 453 18.47 -1.85 14.18
N ASP A 454 19.76 -1.53 14.23
CA ASP A 454 20.69 -1.67 13.12
C ASP A 454 20.25 -0.89 11.87
N GLY A 455 19.71 0.31 12.05
CA GLY A 455 19.27 1.18 10.97
C GLY A 455 17.88 0.88 10.39
N LYS A 456 17.10 0.03 11.03
CA LYS A 456 15.75 -0.33 10.57
C LYS A 456 14.67 0.63 11.06
N LEU A 457 14.93 1.37 12.13
CA LEU A 457 14.04 2.40 12.67
C LEU A 457 14.70 3.77 12.56
N MET A 458 14.17 4.63 11.72
CA MET A 458 14.76 5.90 11.29
C MET A 458 13.78 7.07 11.41
N GLU A 459 14.27 8.29 11.18
CA GLU A 459 13.50 9.53 11.25
C GLU A 459 13.08 10.06 9.86
N ASN A 460 13.49 9.43 8.75
CA ASN A 460 13.06 9.87 7.42
C ASN A 460 11.58 9.57 7.22
N ASP A 461 10.73 10.57 7.03
CA ASP A 461 9.36 10.34 6.60
C ASP A 461 9.33 9.68 5.22
N ILE A 462 8.48 8.69 5.07
CA ILE A 462 8.35 7.96 3.82
C ILE A 462 7.39 8.70 2.89
N VAL A 463 7.91 9.14 1.75
CA VAL A 463 7.16 9.92 0.77
C VAL A 463 6.20 9.02 -0.01
N LEU A 464 4.91 9.35 0.04
CA LEU A 464 3.86 8.70 -0.74
C LEU A 464 3.47 9.53 -1.96
N PHE A 465 3.26 10.85 -1.77
CA PHE A 465 2.86 11.78 -2.84
C PHE A 465 3.70 13.04 -2.77
N ARG A 466 4.13 13.55 -3.93
CA ARG A 466 4.93 14.79 -4.02
C ARG A 466 4.68 15.56 -5.31
N TYR A 467 5.01 16.85 -5.31
CA TYR A 467 4.63 17.80 -6.35
C TYR A 467 5.30 17.55 -7.71
N ALA A 468 6.49 16.94 -7.75
CA ALA A 468 7.07 16.56 -9.04
C ALA A 468 6.19 15.57 -9.83
N ASP A 469 5.49 14.64 -9.14
CA ASP A 469 4.49 13.79 -9.80
C ASP A 469 3.31 14.63 -10.34
N VAL A 470 2.91 15.69 -9.63
CA VAL A 470 1.86 16.62 -10.08
C VAL A 470 2.25 17.29 -11.40
N LEU A 471 3.48 17.81 -11.50
CA LEU A 471 3.98 18.42 -12.73
C LEU A 471 4.03 17.42 -13.89
N LEU A 472 4.52 16.21 -13.65
CA LEU A 472 4.57 15.17 -14.68
C LEU A 472 3.18 14.66 -15.07
N MET A 473 2.22 14.57 -14.14
CA MET A 473 0.81 14.29 -14.45
C MET A 473 0.21 15.40 -15.33
N LYS A 474 0.48 16.67 -15.01
CA LYS A 474 0.00 17.81 -15.78
C LYS A 474 0.59 17.85 -17.19
N SER A 475 1.92 17.63 -17.31
CA SER A 475 2.61 17.52 -18.61
C SER A 475 2.00 16.41 -19.47
N GLU A 476 1.82 15.20 -18.91
CA GLU A 476 1.20 14.07 -19.61
C GLU A 476 -0.23 14.38 -20.07
N ALA A 477 -1.04 14.96 -19.18
CA ALA A 477 -2.43 15.30 -19.49
C ALA A 477 -2.54 16.34 -20.60
N LYS A 478 -1.68 17.36 -20.61
CA LYS A 478 -1.59 18.34 -21.69
C LYS A 478 -1.30 17.68 -23.01
N ILE A 479 -0.28 16.81 -23.09
CA ILE A 479 0.07 16.08 -24.32
C ILE A 479 -1.09 15.22 -24.80
N ARG A 480 -1.73 14.46 -23.90
CA ARG A 480 -2.89 13.62 -24.25
C ARG A 480 -4.09 14.46 -24.70
N ASN A 481 -4.24 15.68 -24.20
CA ASN A 481 -5.28 16.64 -24.63
C ASN A 481 -4.94 17.36 -25.95
N GLY A 482 -3.69 17.28 -26.42
CA GLY A 482 -3.18 17.96 -27.62
C GLY A 482 -2.60 19.35 -27.33
N GLU A 483 -2.19 19.60 -26.10
CA GLU A 483 -1.58 20.83 -25.61
C GLU A 483 -0.07 20.63 -25.41
N ASP A 484 0.67 21.73 -25.22
CA ASP A 484 2.10 21.73 -24.94
C ASP A 484 2.36 21.46 -23.46
N GLY A 485 3.13 20.43 -23.16
CA GLY A 485 3.55 20.03 -21.80
C GLY A 485 5.03 20.30 -21.47
N ASP A 486 5.76 21.00 -22.36
CA ASP A 486 7.20 21.23 -22.24
C ASP A 486 7.57 21.98 -20.95
N ALA A 487 6.75 22.94 -20.52
CA ALA A 487 7.03 23.76 -19.35
C ALA A 487 7.12 22.92 -18.08
N GLU A 488 6.14 22.08 -17.80
CA GLU A 488 6.07 21.24 -16.59
C GLU A 488 7.17 20.16 -16.60
N LEU A 489 7.40 19.52 -17.75
CA LEU A 489 8.47 18.54 -17.92
C LEU A 489 9.82 19.16 -17.64
N ASN A 490 10.10 20.34 -18.22
CA ASN A 490 11.40 20.98 -18.11
C ASN A 490 11.61 21.72 -16.76
N GLU A 491 10.55 22.01 -16.02
CA GLU A 491 10.67 22.46 -14.64
C GLU A 491 11.26 21.35 -13.76
N VAL A 492 10.75 20.11 -13.88
CA VAL A 492 11.30 18.94 -13.16
C VAL A 492 12.76 18.68 -13.55
N ARG A 493 13.08 18.73 -14.84
CA ARG A 493 14.44 18.51 -15.35
C ARG A 493 15.41 19.62 -14.93
N GLY A 494 14.96 20.87 -14.99
CA GLY A 494 15.76 22.06 -14.64
C GLY A 494 16.22 22.06 -13.18
N ARG A 495 15.39 21.53 -12.25
CA ARG A 495 15.74 21.42 -10.84
C ARG A 495 17.04 20.65 -10.59
N VAL A 496 17.32 19.63 -11.40
CA VAL A 496 18.52 18.79 -11.29
C VAL A 496 19.58 19.12 -12.35
N ASN A 497 19.44 20.24 -13.05
CA ASN A 497 20.32 20.68 -14.15
C ASN A 497 20.39 19.66 -15.30
N ALA A 498 19.37 18.85 -15.50
CA ALA A 498 19.28 17.98 -16.68
C ALA A 498 18.85 18.79 -17.92
N SER A 499 19.34 18.39 -19.10
CA SER A 499 19.02 19.06 -20.37
C SER A 499 17.53 19.04 -20.65
N SER A 500 16.99 20.14 -21.22
CA SER A 500 15.59 20.21 -21.63
C SER A 500 15.24 19.14 -22.69
N ARG A 501 13.98 18.68 -22.65
CA ARG A 501 13.41 17.74 -23.62
C ARG A 501 12.03 18.23 -24.07
N THR A 502 11.66 17.89 -25.29
CA THR A 502 10.28 18.06 -25.75
C THR A 502 9.36 17.06 -25.01
N ALA A 503 8.23 17.52 -24.54
CA ALA A 503 7.24 16.67 -23.89
C ALA A 503 6.51 15.82 -24.95
N THR A 504 6.94 14.57 -25.06
CA THR A 504 6.24 13.50 -25.75
C THR A 504 5.84 12.42 -24.75
N LEU A 505 4.86 11.59 -25.07
CA LEU A 505 4.47 10.51 -24.16
C LEU A 505 5.65 9.60 -23.81
N GLU A 506 6.54 9.33 -24.77
CA GLU A 506 7.77 8.54 -24.54
C GLU A 506 8.72 9.25 -23.55
N ASN A 507 9.00 10.54 -23.76
CA ASN A 507 9.86 11.32 -22.88
C ASN A 507 9.25 11.49 -21.49
N ILE A 508 7.92 11.60 -21.37
CA ILE A 508 7.23 11.67 -20.08
C ILE A 508 7.33 10.33 -19.34
N LEU A 509 7.14 9.19 -20.01
CA LEU A 509 7.30 7.87 -19.39
C LEU A 509 8.73 7.64 -18.89
N ALA A 510 9.73 8.08 -19.66
CA ALA A 510 11.14 8.04 -19.25
C ALA A 510 11.39 8.99 -18.07
N GLU A 511 10.88 10.23 -18.12
CA GLU A 511 11.08 11.21 -17.04
C GLU A 511 10.44 10.76 -15.72
N ARG A 512 9.27 10.10 -15.78
CA ARG A 512 8.63 9.51 -14.61
C ARG A 512 9.51 8.44 -13.97
N GLN A 513 10.23 7.62 -14.75
CA GLN A 513 11.19 6.65 -14.22
C GLN A 513 12.41 7.33 -13.58
N LEU A 514 12.96 8.39 -14.22
CA LEU A 514 14.08 9.17 -13.68
C LEU A 514 13.72 9.84 -12.35
N GLU A 515 12.54 10.44 -12.29
CA GLU A 515 12.10 11.25 -11.16
C GLU A 515 11.58 10.41 -10.01
N LEU A 516 10.72 9.42 -10.29
CA LEU A 516 9.98 8.65 -9.30
C LEU A 516 10.61 7.29 -8.98
N ALA A 517 11.87 7.05 -9.37
CA ALA A 517 12.60 5.83 -9.06
C ALA A 517 12.48 5.45 -7.58
N TRP A 518 12.18 4.19 -7.27
CA TRP A 518 11.98 3.62 -5.93
C TRP A 518 10.77 4.16 -5.14
N GLU A 519 9.78 4.82 -5.81
CA GLU A 519 8.58 5.32 -5.14
C GLU A 519 7.33 4.44 -5.36
N GLY A 520 7.47 3.33 -6.10
CA GLY A 520 6.39 2.35 -6.29
C GLY A 520 5.29 2.79 -7.27
N TRP A 521 5.58 3.70 -8.23
CA TRP A 521 4.62 4.19 -9.21
C TRP A 521 4.76 3.54 -10.60
N ARG A 522 5.88 2.86 -10.86
CA ARG A 522 6.24 2.40 -12.20
C ARG A 522 5.21 1.46 -12.82
N ARG A 523 4.58 0.56 -12.04
CA ARG A 523 3.56 -0.37 -12.54
C ARG A 523 2.36 0.38 -13.13
N GLN A 524 1.82 1.38 -12.42
CA GLN A 524 0.70 2.19 -12.91
C GLN A 524 1.06 2.93 -14.19
N ASP A 525 2.26 3.50 -14.27
CA ASP A 525 2.75 4.17 -15.45
C ASP A 525 2.82 3.22 -16.65
N LEU A 526 3.46 2.08 -16.49
CA LEU A 526 3.59 1.09 -17.57
C LEU A 526 2.22 0.58 -18.05
N ILE A 527 1.26 0.36 -17.17
CA ILE A 527 -0.09 -0.06 -17.54
C ILE A 527 -0.80 1.04 -18.32
N ARG A 528 -0.73 2.30 -17.87
CA ARG A 528 -1.35 3.45 -18.55
C ARG A 528 -0.78 3.68 -19.92
N PHE A 529 0.52 3.49 -20.10
CA PHE A 529 1.21 3.61 -21.38
C PHE A 529 1.15 2.34 -22.25
N GLY A 530 0.48 1.27 -21.80
CA GLY A 530 0.39 0.00 -22.56
C GLY A 530 1.72 -0.73 -22.68
N ALA A 531 2.64 -0.52 -21.73
CA ALA A 531 4.00 -1.02 -21.77
C ALA A 531 4.29 -2.13 -20.73
N PHE A 532 3.33 -2.44 -19.85
CA PHE A 532 3.56 -3.35 -18.73
C PHE A 532 3.89 -4.78 -19.14
N THR A 533 3.28 -5.28 -20.21
CA THR A 533 3.46 -6.67 -20.68
C THR A 533 4.52 -6.82 -21.77
N ARG A 534 5.22 -5.75 -22.17
CA ARG A 534 6.26 -5.83 -23.20
C ARG A 534 7.52 -6.57 -22.72
N ALA A 535 8.30 -7.09 -23.65
CA ALA A 535 9.63 -7.63 -23.37
C ALA A 535 10.63 -6.51 -23.05
N TYR A 536 11.60 -6.82 -22.19
CA TYR A 536 12.80 -6.03 -21.94
C TYR A 536 13.97 -6.95 -21.57
N SER A 537 15.19 -6.43 -21.35
CA SER A 537 16.46 -7.18 -21.32
C SER A 537 16.43 -8.50 -20.55
N SER A 538 15.90 -8.49 -19.33
CA SER A 538 15.87 -9.67 -18.46
C SER A 538 14.51 -10.39 -18.45
N ARG A 539 13.54 -9.91 -19.23
CA ARG A 539 12.17 -10.42 -19.23
C ARG A 539 11.63 -10.60 -20.64
N PRO A 540 11.40 -11.82 -21.11
CA PRO A 540 10.68 -12.04 -22.36
C PRO A 540 9.21 -11.67 -22.20
N GLN A 541 8.57 -11.22 -23.27
CA GLN A 541 7.11 -11.16 -23.31
C GLN A 541 6.55 -12.57 -23.28
N LEU A 542 5.63 -12.84 -22.35
CA LEU A 542 4.92 -14.12 -22.31
C LEU A 542 3.75 -14.09 -23.30
N PRO A 543 3.59 -15.09 -24.17
CA PRO A 543 2.47 -15.11 -25.14
C PRO A 543 1.09 -15.00 -24.48
N ALA A 544 0.92 -15.54 -23.27
CA ALA A 544 -0.31 -15.45 -22.51
C ALA A 544 -0.68 -14.02 -22.08
N GLU A 545 0.29 -13.09 -22.01
CA GLU A 545 0.07 -11.70 -21.60
C GLU A 545 -0.35 -10.77 -22.75
N ASN A 546 -0.42 -11.26 -23.98
CA ASN A 546 -0.74 -10.41 -25.14
C ASN A 546 -2.10 -9.71 -25.01
N ASN A 547 -3.01 -10.27 -24.22
CA ASN A 547 -4.31 -9.68 -23.92
C ASN A 547 -4.30 -8.75 -22.70
N GLY A 548 -3.16 -8.57 -22.01
CA GLY A 548 -3.07 -7.65 -20.86
C GLY A 548 -3.63 -8.18 -19.53
N TYR A 549 -3.95 -9.49 -19.41
CA TYR A 549 -4.57 -10.02 -18.18
C TYR A 549 -3.75 -9.78 -16.92
N THR A 550 -2.42 -9.78 -17.00
CA THR A 550 -1.50 -9.54 -15.88
C THR A 550 -1.47 -8.09 -15.38
N THR A 551 -2.16 -7.16 -16.05
CA THR A 551 -2.26 -5.77 -15.59
C THR A 551 -3.02 -5.63 -14.27
N VAL A 552 -3.75 -6.67 -13.86
CA VAL A 552 -4.31 -6.83 -12.51
C VAL A 552 -3.87 -8.18 -11.92
N PHE A 553 -3.85 -8.27 -10.61
CA PHE A 553 -3.59 -9.53 -9.91
C PHE A 553 -4.87 -10.40 -9.81
N PRO A 554 -4.73 -11.71 -9.63
CA PRO A 554 -5.88 -12.59 -9.43
C PRO A 554 -6.60 -12.27 -8.12
N ILE A 555 -7.91 -12.53 -8.09
CA ILE A 555 -8.63 -12.62 -6.82
C ILE A 555 -8.09 -13.86 -6.09
N PRO A 556 -7.59 -13.73 -4.84
CA PRO A 556 -6.96 -14.85 -4.14
C PRO A 556 -7.91 -16.04 -3.98
N GLU A 557 -7.44 -17.24 -4.28
CA GLU A 557 -8.28 -18.46 -4.30
C GLU A 557 -8.93 -18.72 -2.95
N LYS A 558 -8.22 -18.50 -1.84
CA LYS A 558 -8.78 -18.65 -0.50
C LYS A 558 -10.00 -17.74 -0.27
N ILE A 559 -9.98 -16.52 -0.81
CA ILE A 559 -11.12 -15.58 -0.73
C ILE A 559 -12.30 -16.08 -1.58
N ARG A 560 -12.03 -16.60 -2.79
CA ARG A 560 -13.07 -17.15 -3.68
C ARG A 560 -13.71 -18.40 -3.10
N VAL A 561 -12.94 -19.27 -2.46
CA VAL A 561 -13.47 -20.46 -1.77
C VAL A 561 -14.41 -20.07 -0.62
N MET A 562 -14.11 -19.00 0.11
CA MET A 562 -14.97 -18.48 1.17
C MET A 562 -16.22 -17.76 0.64
N ASN A 563 -16.15 -17.16 -0.54
CA ASN A 563 -17.25 -16.47 -1.20
C ASN A 563 -17.35 -16.85 -2.69
N THR A 564 -18.10 -17.88 -2.99
CA THR A 564 -18.28 -18.42 -4.36
C THR A 564 -19.00 -17.50 -5.34
N LYS A 565 -19.44 -16.31 -4.91
CA LYS A 565 -19.98 -15.27 -5.80
C LYS A 565 -18.89 -14.41 -6.44
N LEU A 566 -17.64 -14.57 -6.01
CA LEU A 566 -16.53 -13.87 -6.59
C LEU A 566 -16.01 -14.65 -7.80
N GLU A 567 -16.08 -14.02 -8.95
CA GLU A 567 -15.50 -14.54 -10.19
C GLU A 567 -14.01 -14.19 -10.27
N GLN A 568 -13.21 -15.08 -10.85
CA GLN A 568 -11.81 -14.81 -11.09
C GLN A 568 -11.63 -13.75 -12.19
N ASN A 569 -10.56 -12.97 -12.08
CA ASN A 569 -10.16 -12.08 -13.15
C ASN A 569 -9.82 -12.87 -14.41
N PRO A 570 -10.14 -12.35 -15.62
CA PRO A 570 -9.82 -13.03 -16.87
C PRO A 570 -8.33 -13.39 -16.97
N GLY A 571 -8.03 -14.59 -17.46
CA GLY A 571 -6.65 -15.10 -17.63
C GLY A 571 -6.09 -15.91 -16.45
N TYR A 572 -6.78 -15.94 -15.30
CA TYR A 572 -6.38 -16.71 -14.10
C TYR A 572 -7.26 -17.92 -13.81
#